data_cbd88229a9eb2e9a206a026b76242017
#
_entry.id   cbd88229a9eb2e9a206a026b76242017
#
_cell.length_a   1.000
_cell.length_b   1.000
_cell.length_c   1.000
_cell.angle_alpha   90.00
_cell.angle_beta   90.00
_cell.angle_gamma   90.00
#
_symmetry.space_group_name_H-M   'P 1'
#
loop_
_entity.id
_entity.type
_entity.pdbx_description
1 polymer ?
#
loop_
_entity_poly.entity_id
_entity_poly.type
_entity_poly.pdbx_seq_one_letter_code
_entity_poly.pdbx_strand_id
1 'polypeptide(L)'
;MLAYFCKYVPEELFQAFGTNITCMEPHVTTFTQADALMHPNMCSFSKAVLEEFEKQDYDGMIFTSCCDSSRRLYDILRHLFPDKFFFCLDLPRKINDFAVTLYTRQLEKLIDAYTAFSGKTFSEEKLLEICRKRATEQKRTNVSRDFDASTWQSAAIVDHSPAPTISTNDSSTSSQDGKLHIALAGARPGSEIRQLIADHQAKVILDLTCTGIQRNYDLHAAQILPAYAHALLDQLPCMRMAAASNRQRILEAYEKRIDGIIYHTVKFCDIYAYEYTKLHETSDLPILKIETDATAQCAGQILTRLEAFLESLRVKKGENMLFRNKRQSPESKGIPRQTADNSSNNKTAAADHPAAASASAPVYVMGIDSGSTSTNAVILNQNRELIASAVIRTGAKSGESAQRILKEI
;
A
#
# COMPACT_ATOMS: atom_id res chain seq x y z
N MET A 1 1.67 -24.18 16.17
CA MET A 1 0.94 -23.01 15.62
C MET A 1 1.06 -23.01 14.10
N LEU A 2 -0.04 -22.80 13.35
CA LEU A 2 0.00 -22.69 11.89
C LEU A 2 0.31 -21.24 11.45
N ALA A 3 0.89 -21.09 10.25
CA ALA A 3 1.15 -19.80 9.64
C ALA A 3 0.33 -19.60 8.35
N TYR A 4 0.13 -18.34 7.94
CA TYR A 4 -0.41 -17.95 6.65
C TYR A 4 0.03 -16.53 6.29
N PHE A 5 -0.21 -16.08 5.06
CA PHE A 5 0.04 -14.69 4.65
C PHE A 5 -1.02 -14.09 3.72
N CYS A 6 -1.86 -14.89 3.12
CA CYS A 6 -2.88 -14.40 2.19
C CYS A 6 -4.21 -14.15 2.92
N LYS A 7 -4.81 -12.99 2.71
CA LYS A 7 -6.07 -12.61 3.34
C LYS A 7 -7.26 -13.52 3.00
N TYR A 8 -7.16 -14.34 1.97
CA TYR A 8 -8.19 -15.32 1.62
C TYR A 8 -8.08 -16.62 2.42
N VAL A 9 -7.06 -16.79 3.26
CA VAL A 9 -6.96 -17.95 4.16
C VAL A 9 -8.07 -17.89 5.22
N PRO A 10 -8.75 -19.03 5.48
CA PRO A 10 -9.86 -19.11 6.43
C PRO A 10 -9.34 -19.24 7.87
N GLU A 11 -8.84 -18.16 8.47
CA GLU A 11 -8.28 -18.22 9.83
C GLU A 11 -9.32 -18.60 10.89
N GLU A 12 -10.57 -18.16 10.74
CA GLU A 12 -11.67 -18.45 11.66
C GLU A 12 -11.99 -19.95 11.71
N LEU A 13 -11.80 -20.66 10.58
CA LEU A 13 -11.96 -22.09 10.48
C LEU A 13 -10.96 -22.82 11.41
N PHE A 14 -9.70 -22.39 11.44
CA PHE A 14 -8.69 -22.96 12.35
C PHE A 14 -8.97 -22.62 13.80
N GLN A 15 -9.48 -21.43 14.09
CA GLN A 15 -9.94 -21.07 15.43
C GLN A 15 -11.11 -21.95 15.88
N ALA A 16 -11.99 -22.37 14.97
CA ALA A 16 -13.07 -23.31 15.26
C ALA A 16 -12.56 -24.73 15.59
N PHE A 17 -11.41 -25.13 15.08
CA PHE A 17 -10.66 -26.32 15.54
C PHE A 17 -9.98 -26.14 16.89
N GLY A 18 -9.96 -24.95 17.47
CA GLY A 18 -9.15 -24.63 18.63
C GLY A 18 -7.64 -24.64 18.31
N THR A 19 -7.27 -24.23 17.10
CA THR A 19 -5.89 -24.15 16.62
C THR A 19 -5.49 -22.69 16.43
N ASN A 20 -4.35 -22.33 16.98
CA ASN A 20 -3.75 -21.03 16.76
C ASN A 20 -3.16 -20.95 15.35
N ILE A 21 -3.55 -19.91 14.62
CA ILE A 21 -3.01 -19.58 13.31
C ILE A 21 -2.58 -18.10 13.29
N THR A 22 -1.45 -17.80 12.69
CA THR A 22 -0.89 -16.44 12.66
C THR A 22 -0.61 -15.97 11.24
N CYS A 23 -0.91 -14.69 10.99
CA CYS A 23 -0.49 -14.04 9.75
C CYS A 23 1.00 -13.73 9.83
N MET A 24 1.79 -14.34 8.95
CA MET A 24 3.24 -14.20 8.97
C MET A 24 3.66 -12.82 8.44
N GLU A 25 4.45 -12.11 9.23
CA GLU A 25 5.22 -10.93 8.82
C GLU A 25 6.70 -11.24 9.01
N PRO A 26 7.41 -11.64 7.95
CA PRO A 26 8.79 -12.07 8.09
C PRO A 26 9.72 -10.89 8.40
N HIS A 27 10.60 -11.11 9.37
CA HIS A 27 11.66 -10.17 9.78
C HIS A 27 13.02 -10.77 9.49
N VAL A 28 13.49 -10.62 8.27
CA VAL A 28 14.77 -11.20 7.81
C VAL A 28 15.75 -10.11 7.41
N THR A 29 17.04 -10.40 7.54
CA THR A 29 18.11 -9.49 7.12
C THR A 29 18.77 -9.92 5.82
N THR A 30 18.76 -11.23 5.52
CA THR A 30 19.39 -11.83 4.33
C THR A 30 18.58 -13.01 3.83
N PHE A 31 18.83 -13.44 2.61
CA PHE A 31 18.20 -14.59 1.96
C PHE A 31 19.25 -15.70 1.73
N THR A 32 19.60 -16.45 2.76
CA THR A 32 20.63 -17.50 2.64
C THR A 32 20.04 -18.78 2.02
N GLN A 33 18.99 -19.31 2.63
CA GLN A 33 18.32 -20.53 2.16
C GLN A 33 17.50 -20.26 0.90
N ALA A 34 16.77 -19.16 0.87
CA ALA A 34 15.95 -18.81 -0.27
C ALA A 34 16.77 -18.57 -1.54
N ASP A 35 17.96 -18.00 -1.45
CA ASP A 35 18.83 -17.81 -2.62
C ASP A 35 19.45 -19.11 -3.13
N ALA A 36 19.59 -20.12 -2.25
CA ALA A 36 20.03 -21.46 -2.63
C ALA A 36 18.93 -22.30 -3.31
N LEU A 37 17.66 -22.08 -2.95
CA LEU A 37 16.53 -22.94 -3.32
C LEU A 37 15.57 -22.28 -4.33
N MET A 38 15.57 -20.96 -4.44
CA MET A 38 14.64 -20.20 -5.29
C MET A 38 15.37 -19.47 -6.41
N HIS A 39 14.68 -19.30 -7.52
CA HIS A 39 15.19 -18.49 -8.62
C HIS A 39 15.43 -17.04 -8.14
N PRO A 40 16.51 -16.36 -8.58
CA PRO A 40 16.84 -14.99 -8.14
C PRO A 40 15.69 -13.98 -8.29
N ASN A 41 14.87 -14.11 -9.34
CA ASN A 41 13.73 -13.23 -9.63
C ASN A 41 12.42 -13.66 -8.95
N MET A 42 12.46 -14.56 -7.99
CA MET A 42 11.29 -14.85 -7.15
C MET A 42 10.94 -13.64 -6.28
N CYS A 43 9.65 -13.46 -6.03
CA CYS A 43 9.14 -12.41 -5.13
C CYS A 43 9.89 -12.42 -3.79
N SER A 44 10.49 -11.31 -3.42
CA SER A 44 11.30 -11.20 -2.19
C SER A 44 10.51 -11.52 -0.92
N PHE A 45 9.21 -11.22 -0.89
CA PHE A 45 8.36 -11.63 0.23
C PHE A 45 8.30 -13.16 0.37
N SER A 46 8.20 -13.91 -0.74
CA SER A 46 8.22 -15.37 -0.68
C SER A 46 9.56 -15.92 -0.20
N LYS A 47 10.66 -15.26 -0.57
CA LYS A 47 12.00 -15.58 -0.03
C LYS A 47 12.06 -15.34 1.48
N ALA A 48 11.55 -14.19 1.94
CA ALA A 48 11.53 -13.85 3.36
C ALA A 48 10.67 -14.84 4.18
N VAL A 49 9.54 -15.29 3.61
CA VAL A 49 8.70 -16.31 4.25
C VAL A 49 9.44 -17.64 4.41
N LEU A 50 10.22 -18.08 3.41
CA LEU A 50 11.03 -19.30 3.54
C LEU A 50 12.05 -19.17 4.65
N GLU A 51 12.83 -18.09 4.68
CA GLU A 51 13.85 -17.84 5.70
C GLU A 51 13.27 -17.79 7.13
N GLU A 52 12.09 -17.15 7.26
CA GLU A 52 11.43 -17.03 8.57
C GLU A 52 10.82 -18.36 9.02
N PHE A 53 10.23 -19.13 8.08
CA PHE A 53 9.59 -20.40 8.39
C PHE A 53 10.56 -21.42 8.99
N GLU A 54 11.81 -21.43 8.54
CA GLU A 54 12.86 -22.31 9.08
C GLU A 54 13.27 -21.93 10.50
N LYS A 55 13.19 -20.63 10.85
CA LYS A 55 13.63 -20.15 12.17
C LYS A 55 12.58 -20.32 13.25
N GLN A 56 11.32 -20.49 12.86
CA GLN A 56 10.19 -20.57 13.77
C GLN A 56 9.63 -22.00 13.84
N ASP A 57 9.16 -22.40 14.99
CA ASP A 57 8.53 -23.71 15.18
C ASP A 57 7.05 -23.69 14.80
N TYR A 58 6.78 -23.55 13.48
CA TYR A 58 5.43 -23.70 12.94
C TYR A 58 5.10 -25.17 12.71
N ASP A 59 3.86 -25.58 13.03
CA ASP A 59 3.33 -26.92 12.71
C ASP A 59 3.02 -27.06 11.21
N GLY A 60 2.97 -25.96 10.48
CA GLY A 60 2.69 -25.93 9.05
C GLY A 60 2.22 -24.55 8.56
N MET A 61 1.78 -24.50 7.31
CA MET A 61 1.36 -23.26 6.68
C MET A 61 0.23 -23.46 5.67
N ILE A 62 -0.71 -22.50 5.66
CA ILE A 62 -1.84 -22.49 4.74
C ILE A 62 -1.58 -21.49 3.63
N PHE A 63 -1.68 -21.97 2.40
CA PHE A 63 -1.48 -21.20 1.19
C PHE A 63 -2.80 -21.00 0.43
N THR A 64 -2.79 -20.05 -0.48
CA THR A 64 -3.79 -19.93 -1.53
C THR A 64 -3.10 -19.90 -2.88
N SER A 65 -3.77 -20.35 -3.91
CA SER A 65 -3.27 -20.26 -5.28
C SER A 65 -3.31 -18.82 -5.85
N CYS A 66 -3.15 -17.82 -4.95
CA CYS A 66 -3.29 -16.40 -5.28
C CYS A 66 -2.22 -15.90 -6.25
N CYS A 67 -1.01 -16.43 -6.20
CA CYS A 67 0.08 -16.07 -7.11
C CYS A 67 1.03 -17.22 -7.34
N ASP A 68 1.83 -17.09 -8.38
CA ASP A 68 2.78 -18.13 -8.75
C ASP A 68 3.88 -18.31 -7.71
N SER A 69 4.39 -17.22 -7.16
CA SER A 69 5.35 -17.28 -6.05
C SER A 69 4.80 -18.01 -4.82
N SER A 70 3.51 -17.84 -4.50
CA SER A 70 2.85 -18.58 -3.41
C SER A 70 2.81 -20.09 -3.69
N ARG A 71 2.51 -20.49 -4.92
CA ARG A 71 2.49 -21.90 -5.33
C ARG A 71 3.88 -22.52 -5.27
N ARG A 72 4.90 -21.83 -5.79
CA ARG A 72 6.28 -22.33 -5.73
C ARG A 72 6.80 -22.44 -4.31
N LEU A 73 6.48 -21.47 -3.46
CA LEU A 73 6.82 -21.53 -2.03
C LEU A 73 6.15 -22.74 -1.33
N TYR A 74 4.86 -22.99 -1.64
CA TYR A 74 4.15 -24.17 -1.14
C TYR A 74 4.87 -25.47 -1.53
N ASP A 75 5.26 -25.62 -2.82
CA ASP A 75 5.95 -26.80 -3.31
C ASP A 75 7.29 -27.03 -2.58
N ILE A 76 8.06 -25.96 -2.38
CA ILE A 76 9.36 -25.99 -1.69
C ILE A 76 9.20 -26.38 -0.22
N LEU A 77 8.32 -25.69 0.52
CA LEU A 77 8.16 -25.95 1.96
C LEU A 77 7.61 -27.36 2.22
N ARG A 78 6.68 -27.83 1.39
CA ARG A 78 6.17 -29.20 1.49
C ARG A 78 7.26 -30.27 1.24
N HIS A 79 8.21 -29.97 0.36
CA HIS A 79 9.34 -30.85 0.11
C HIS A 79 10.35 -30.86 1.25
N LEU A 80 10.65 -29.67 1.80
CA LEU A 80 11.64 -29.51 2.88
C LEU A 80 11.14 -30.07 4.22
N PHE A 81 9.83 -29.93 4.49
CA PHE A 81 9.23 -30.28 5.78
C PHE A 81 8.05 -31.25 5.62
N PRO A 82 8.29 -32.50 5.18
CA PRO A 82 7.23 -33.47 4.87
C PRO A 82 6.33 -33.82 6.07
N ASP A 83 6.82 -33.67 7.28
CA ASP A 83 6.09 -33.99 8.52
C ASP A 83 5.20 -32.84 9.01
N LYS A 84 5.28 -31.65 8.40
CA LYS A 84 4.47 -30.47 8.75
C LYS A 84 3.22 -30.38 7.85
N PHE A 85 2.21 -29.68 8.34
CA PHE A 85 0.96 -29.50 7.60
C PHE A 85 1.04 -28.40 6.58
N PHE A 86 0.93 -28.71 5.30
CA PHE A 86 0.82 -27.74 4.22
C PHE A 86 -0.41 -28.00 3.36
N PHE A 87 -1.19 -26.96 3.16
CA PHE A 87 -2.36 -26.98 2.30
C PHE A 87 -2.43 -25.77 1.41
N CYS A 88 -2.71 -25.95 0.13
CA CYS A 88 -2.88 -24.86 -0.83
C CYS A 88 -4.33 -24.83 -1.32
N LEU A 89 -5.09 -23.82 -0.89
CA LEU A 89 -6.45 -23.57 -1.31
C LEU A 89 -6.47 -23.03 -2.74
N ASP A 90 -7.21 -23.67 -3.63
CA ASP A 90 -7.50 -23.13 -4.96
C ASP A 90 -8.51 -21.99 -4.83
N LEU A 91 -8.02 -20.77 -5.12
CA LEU A 91 -8.81 -19.55 -4.99
C LEU A 91 -9.52 -19.21 -6.30
N PRO A 92 -10.85 -19.21 -6.35
CA PRO A 92 -11.62 -18.70 -7.48
C PRO A 92 -11.32 -17.22 -7.73
N ARG A 93 -11.29 -16.81 -9.02
CA ARG A 93 -10.99 -15.41 -9.41
C ARG A 93 -12.24 -14.54 -9.53
N LYS A 94 -13.41 -15.13 -9.60
CA LYS A 94 -14.71 -14.45 -9.68
C LYS A 94 -15.50 -14.67 -8.41
N ILE A 95 -16.52 -13.84 -8.19
CA ILE A 95 -17.47 -13.96 -7.08
C ILE A 95 -18.83 -14.22 -7.73
N ASN A 96 -19.27 -15.45 -7.69
CA ASN A 96 -20.60 -15.91 -8.13
C ASN A 96 -20.92 -17.25 -7.44
N ASP A 97 -22.12 -17.74 -7.55
CA ASP A 97 -22.59 -18.96 -6.86
C ASP A 97 -21.73 -20.19 -7.19
N PHE A 98 -21.27 -20.29 -8.44
CA PHE A 98 -20.37 -21.37 -8.87
C PHE A 98 -19.00 -21.27 -8.15
N ALA A 99 -18.44 -20.08 -8.06
CA ALA A 99 -17.19 -19.85 -7.35
C ALA A 99 -17.31 -20.11 -5.85
N VAL A 100 -18.43 -19.71 -5.24
CA VAL A 100 -18.75 -20.02 -3.84
C VAL A 100 -18.82 -21.53 -3.63
N THR A 101 -19.53 -22.25 -4.49
CA THR A 101 -19.61 -23.72 -4.44
C THR A 101 -18.23 -24.38 -4.55
N LEU A 102 -17.40 -23.92 -5.49
CA LEU A 102 -16.04 -24.45 -5.65
C LEU A 102 -15.19 -24.17 -4.41
N TYR A 103 -15.29 -22.96 -3.87
CA TYR A 103 -14.48 -22.59 -2.70
C TYR A 103 -14.96 -23.30 -1.44
N THR A 104 -16.26 -23.51 -1.26
CA THR A 104 -16.81 -24.34 -0.18
C THR A 104 -16.20 -25.75 -0.21
N ARG A 105 -16.14 -26.38 -1.39
CA ARG A 105 -15.50 -27.69 -1.55
C ARG A 105 -13.98 -27.67 -1.20
N GLN A 106 -13.30 -26.55 -1.45
CA GLN A 106 -11.91 -26.41 -1.00
C GLN A 106 -11.80 -26.33 0.53
N LEU A 107 -12.76 -25.66 1.18
CA LEU A 107 -12.83 -25.58 2.65
C LEU A 107 -13.14 -26.96 3.26
N GLU A 108 -14.06 -27.72 2.66
CA GLU A 108 -14.36 -29.11 3.08
C GLU A 108 -13.11 -30.00 2.99
N LYS A 109 -12.39 -29.95 1.86
CA LYS A 109 -11.12 -30.68 1.71
C LYS A 109 -10.06 -30.26 2.73
N LEU A 110 -9.97 -28.97 3.07
CA LEU A 110 -9.08 -28.46 4.09
C LEU A 110 -9.47 -28.99 5.48
N ILE A 111 -10.76 -29.02 5.81
CA ILE A 111 -11.31 -29.55 7.07
C ILE A 111 -10.93 -31.02 7.20
N ASP A 112 -11.19 -31.82 6.17
CA ASP A 112 -10.86 -33.27 6.17
C ASP A 112 -9.36 -33.50 6.34
N ALA A 113 -8.54 -32.80 5.55
CA ALA A 113 -7.09 -32.91 5.61
C ALA A 113 -6.52 -32.51 6.97
N TYR A 114 -7.04 -31.42 7.55
CA TYR A 114 -6.55 -30.96 8.86
C TYR A 114 -7.06 -31.84 10.00
N THR A 115 -8.26 -32.38 9.91
CA THR A 115 -8.78 -33.38 10.85
C THR A 115 -7.89 -34.62 10.87
N ALA A 116 -7.55 -35.14 9.69
CA ALA A 116 -6.66 -36.32 9.56
C ALA A 116 -5.25 -36.06 10.12
N PHE A 117 -4.70 -34.86 9.91
CA PHE A 117 -3.37 -34.49 10.40
C PHE A 117 -3.34 -34.25 11.90
N SER A 118 -4.30 -33.47 12.42
CA SER A 118 -4.27 -32.99 13.81
C SER A 118 -5.01 -33.85 14.81
N GLY A 119 -5.91 -34.74 14.35
CA GLY A 119 -6.84 -35.49 15.18
C GLY A 119 -7.95 -34.65 15.84
N LYS A 120 -8.03 -33.34 15.51
CA LYS A 120 -9.04 -32.44 16.07
C LYS A 120 -10.32 -32.48 15.26
N THR A 121 -11.44 -32.18 15.91
CA THR A 121 -12.76 -32.14 15.29
C THR A 121 -13.16 -30.70 14.97
N PHE A 122 -13.65 -30.48 13.77
CA PHE A 122 -14.23 -29.20 13.34
C PHE A 122 -15.68 -29.04 13.86
N SER A 123 -16.05 -27.80 14.21
CA SER A 123 -17.45 -27.45 14.57
C SER A 123 -17.88 -26.21 13.79
N GLU A 124 -18.97 -26.36 13.03
CA GLU A 124 -19.59 -25.21 12.32
C GLU A 124 -20.21 -24.23 13.29
N GLU A 125 -20.73 -24.69 14.44
CA GLU A 125 -21.31 -23.81 15.46
C GLU A 125 -20.25 -22.89 16.04
N LYS A 126 -19.06 -23.41 16.32
CA LYS A 126 -17.93 -22.59 16.77
C LYS A 126 -17.49 -21.60 15.71
N LEU A 127 -17.46 -22.01 14.44
CA LEU A 127 -17.14 -21.10 13.32
C LEU A 127 -18.14 -19.95 13.28
N LEU A 128 -19.44 -20.24 13.38
CA LEU A 128 -20.50 -19.23 13.41
C LEU A 128 -20.35 -18.26 14.60
N GLU A 129 -20.05 -18.80 15.79
CA GLU A 129 -19.80 -17.99 17.00
C GLU A 129 -18.62 -17.02 16.79
N ILE A 130 -17.50 -17.52 16.28
CA ILE A 130 -16.31 -16.72 16.00
C ILE A 130 -16.62 -15.61 14.98
N CYS A 131 -17.32 -15.94 13.88
CA CYS A 131 -17.70 -14.97 12.87
C CYS A 131 -18.64 -13.88 13.42
N ARG A 132 -19.62 -14.24 14.25
CA ARG A 132 -20.52 -13.27 14.92
C ARG A 132 -19.75 -12.34 15.86
N LYS A 133 -18.81 -12.87 16.63
CA LYS A 133 -17.94 -12.06 17.49
C LYS A 133 -17.14 -11.06 16.66
N ARG A 134 -16.50 -11.50 15.57
CA ARG A 134 -15.75 -10.63 14.67
C ARG A 134 -16.65 -9.57 13.99
N ALA A 135 -17.86 -9.93 13.57
CA ALA A 135 -18.82 -8.96 13.04
C ALA A 135 -19.13 -7.85 14.04
N THR A 136 -19.31 -8.21 15.32
CA THR A 136 -19.58 -7.24 16.38
C THR A 136 -18.38 -6.34 16.66
N GLU A 137 -17.17 -6.89 16.70
CA GLU A 137 -15.93 -6.14 16.89
C GLU A 137 -15.69 -5.20 15.70
N GLN A 138 -15.92 -5.66 14.49
CA GLN A 138 -15.79 -4.86 13.27
C GLN A 138 -16.78 -3.68 13.23
N LYS A 139 -18.03 -3.88 13.64
CA LYS A 139 -19.01 -2.79 13.77
C LYS A 139 -18.55 -1.73 14.79
N ARG A 140 -17.96 -2.14 15.91
CA ARG A 140 -17.40 -1.22 16.91
C ARG A 140 -16.21 -0.41 16.39
N THR A 141 -15.33 -1.02 15.59
CA THR A 141 -14.16 -0.36 15.02
C THR A 141 -14.50 0.50 13.80
N ASN A 142 -15.54 0.14 13.04
CA ASN A 142 -16.00 0.91 11.88
C ASN A 142 -16.72 2.20 12.26
N VAL A 143 -17.29 2.30 13.48
CA VAL A 143 -17.80 3.58 14.02
C VAL A 143 -16.68 4.63 14.15
N SER A 144 -15.43 4.19 14.28
CA SER A 144 -14.25 5.08 14.30
C SER A 144 -13.52 5.20 12.96
N ARG A 145 -13.93 4.43 11.94
CA ARG A 145 -13.39 4.48 10.57
C ARG A 145 -14.54 4.90 9.67
N ASP A 146 -14.40 6.07 9.04
CA ASP A 146 -15.36 6.63 8.07
C ASP A 146 -15.58 5.74 6.81
N PHE A 147 -15.42 4.45 6.93
CA PHE A 147 -15.53 3.50 5.83
C PHE A 147 -16.80 2.66 5.97
N ASP A 148 -17.75 2.92 5.11
CA ASP A 148 -18.97 2.11 5.02
C ASP A 148 -18.70 0.87 4.14
N ALA A 149 -18.73 -0.32 4.75
CA ALA A 149 -18.59 -1.59 4.06
C ALA A 149 -19.71 -1.82 3.01
N SER A 150 -20.86 -1.16 3.12
CA SER A 150 -21.96 -1.25 2.16
C SER A 150 -21.59 -0.67 0.80
N THR A 151 -20.71 0.34 0.78
CA THR A 151 -20.26 1.03 -0.44
C THR A 151 -19.51 0.11 -1.38
N TRP A 152 -18.86 -0.93 -0.84
CA TRP A 152 -18.05 -1.84 -1.58
C TRP A 152 -18.79 -3.12 -2.02
N GLN A 153 -19.78 -3.58 -1.25
CA GLN A 153 -20.65 -4.68 -1.64
C GLN A 153 -21.47 -4.37 -2.88
N SER A 154 -21.97 -3.13 -3.01
CA SER A 154 -22.71 -2.68 -4.19
C SER A 154 -21.84 -2.61 -5.45
N ALA A 155 -20.54 -2.42 -5.32
CA ALA A 155 -19.61 -2.35 -6.44
C ALA A 155 -19.17 -3.73 -6.99
N ALA A 156 -19.35 -4.81 -6.20
CA ALA A 156 -18.91 -6.15 -6.57
C ALA A 156 -19.87 -6.89 -7.52
N ILE A 157 -21.12 -6.46 -7.61
CA ILE A 157 -22.21 -7.28 -8.21
C ILE A 157 -22.49 -6.99 -9.68
N VAL A 158 -22.13 -5.84 -10.24
CA VAL A 158 -22.53 -5.51 -11.63
C VAL A 158 -21.40 -4.86 -12.43
N ASP A 159 -21.09 -5.48 -13.56
CA ASP A 159 -20.07 -5.04 -14.54
C ASP A 159 -20.39 -3.70 -15.23
N HIS A 160 -21.57 -3.11 -14.99
CA HIS A 160 -22.08 -1.88 -15.63
C HIS A 160 -22.81 -0.89 -14.71
N SER A 161 -22.71 -1.02 -13.38
CA SER A 161 -23.35 -0.06 -12.48
C SER A 161 -22.54 1.22 -12.30
N PRO A 162 -23.21 2.39 -12.18
CA PRO A 162 -22.53 3.64 -11.85
C PRO A 162 -21.77 3.53 -10.53
N ALA A 163 -20.73 4.33 -10.36
CA ALA A 163 -19.92 4.36 -9.16
C ALA A 163 -20.81 4.41 -7.89
N PRO A 164 -20.44 3.69 -6.82
CA PRO A 164 -21.25 3.70 -5.60
C PRO A 164 -21.44 5.15 -5.14
N THR A 165 -22.70 5.56 -5.01
CA THR A 165 -23.05 6.87 -4.48
C THR A 165 -22.75 6.82 -2.99
N ILE A 166 -21.60 7.33 -2.59
CA ILE A 166 -21.32 7.58 -1.18
C ILE A 166 -22.36 8.59 -0.73
N SER A 167 -23.14 8.25 0.27
CA SER A 167 -24.09 9.14 0.89
C SER A 167 -23.33 10.40 1.35
N THR A 168 -23.51 11.49 0.62
CA THR A 168 -22.79 12.77 0.84
C THR A 168 -23.35 13.55 2.03
N ASN A 169 -24.06 12.90 2.95
CA ASN A 169 -24.67 13.58 4.10
C ASN A 169 -23.66 14.02 5.16
N ASP A 170 -22.35 13.75 4.99
CA ASP A 170 -21.29 14.33 5.80
C ASP A 170 -20.40 15.28 4.98
N SER A 171 -21.00 16.39 4.52
CA SER A 171 -20.25 17.53 3.96
C SER A 171 -19.45 18.32 5.00
N SER A 172 -19.28 17.83 6.23
CA SER A 172 -18.69 18.57 7.36
C SER A 172 -17.41 17.97 7.96
N THR A 173 -16.81 16.90 7.40
CA THR A 173 -15.49 16.44 7.86
C THR A 173 -14.35 16.86 6.92
N SER A 174 -14.28 18.14 6.58
CA SER A 174 -13.00 18.74 6.22
C SER A 174 -12.10 18.70 7.46
N SER A 175 -11.07 17.88 7.42
CA SER A 175 -9.90 17.78 8.33
C SER A 175 -9.80 18.84 9.44
N GLN A 176 -10.62 18.73 10.48
CA GLN A 176 -10.47 19.57 11.70
C GLN A 176 -9.31 19.07 12.58
N ASP A 177 -8.75 17.88 12.31
CA ASP A 177 -7.66 17.30 13.11
C ASP A 177 -6.26 17.72 12.64
N GLY A 178 -6.13 18.51 11.59
CA GLY A 178 -4.85 18.96 11.02
C GLY A 178 -3.94 17.86 10.45
N LYS A 179 -4.39 16.62 10.47
CA LYS A 179 -3.62 15.47 9.96
C LYS A 179 -3.72 15.32 8.44
N LEU A 180 -2.70 14.71 7.84
CA LEU A 180 -2.76 14.27 6.45
C LEU A 180 -3.59 12.99 6.34
N HIS A 181 -4.44 12.91 5.34
CA HIS A 181 -5.23 11.73 5.02
C HIS A 181 -4.58 10.97 3.87
N ILE A 182 -4.19 9.75 4.11
CA ILE A 182 -3.42 8.92 3.18
C ILE A 182 -4.23 7.70 2.75
N ALA A 183 -4.20 7.40 1.45
CA ALA A 183 -4.51 6.06 0.95
C ALA A 183 -3.22 5.23 0.95
N LEU A 184 -3.26 4.06 1.56
CA LEU A 184 -2.19 3.06 1.50
C LEU A 184 -2.61 1.96 0.54
N ALA A 185 -1.84 1.73 -0.52
CA ALA A 185 -2.20 0.79 -1.57
C ALA A 185 -1.05 -0.15 -1.96
N GLY A 186 -1.34 -1.18 -2.73
CA GLY A 186 -0.32 -2.07 -3.30
C GLY A 186 -0.13 -3.39 -2.56
N ALA A 187 1.10 -3.88 -2.56
CA ALA A 187 1.50 -5.10 -1.87
C ALA A 187 1.49 -4.90 -0.34
N ARG A 188 1.74 -5.97 0.40
CA ARG A 188 1.84 -5.96 1.86
C ARG A 188 2.91 -4.95 2.33
N PRO A 189 2.55 -3.82 2.96
CA PRO A 189 3.50 -3.01 3.69
C PRO A 189 3.75 -3.69 5.04
N GLY A 190 4.97 -3.68 5.52
CA GLY A 190 5.27 -4.10 6.89
C GLY A 190 4.61 -3.18 7.94
N SER A 191 4.54 -3.65 9.18
CA SER A 191 4.09 -2.85 10.32
C SER A 191 4.90 -1.55 10.48
N GLU A 192 6.18 -1.57 10.14
CA GLU A 192 7.08 -0.42 10.16
C GLU A 192 6.61 0.76 9.30
N ILE A 193 6.17 0.51 8.04
CA ILE A 193 5.66 1.59 7.16
C ILE A 193 4.39 2.21 7.76
N ARG A 194 3.52 1.42 8.36
CA ARG A 194 2.29 1.92 8.99
C ARG A 194 2.61 2.78 10.21
N GLN A 195 3.57 2.34 11.01
CA GLN A 195 4.02 3.08 12.20
C GLN A 195 4.66 4.41 11.78
N LEU A 196 5.55 4.40 10.78
CA LEU A 196 6.16 5.63 10.25
C LEU A 196 5.12 6.64 9.75
N ILE A 197 4.06 6.19 9.07
CA ILE A 197 2.96 7.08 8.65
C ILE A 197 2.28 7.70 9.86
N ALA A 198 2.02 6.92 10.90
CA ALA A 198 1.36 7.39 12.12
C ALA A 198 2.24 8.37 12.91
N ASP A 199 3.54 8.09 13.05
CA ASP A 199 4.52 8.95 13.77
C ASP A 199 4.65 10.33 13.12
N HIS A 200 4.43 10.42 11.80
CA HIS A 200 4.47 11.67 11.05
C HIS A 200 3.09 12.36 10.94
N GLN A 201 2.20 12.17 11.91
CA GLN A 201 0.89 12.83 11.98
C GLN A 201 0.06 12.68 10.69
N ALA A 202 0.18 11.54 10.03
CA ALA A 202 -0.66 11.15 8.91
C ALA A 202 -1.59 9.99 9.33
N LYS A 203 -2.80 9.98 8.79
CA LYS A 203 -3.82 8.96 9.05
C LYS A 203 -4.10 8.18 7.78
N VAL A 204 -3.96 6.87 7.84
CA VAL A 204 -4.44 6.01 6.77
C VAL A 204 -5.96 5.91 6.86
N ILE A 205 -6.66 6.56 5.94
CA ILE A 205 -8.13 6.52 5.88
C ILE A 205 -8.66 5.49 4.89
N LEU A 206 -7.82 5.03 3.96
CA LEU A 206 -8.15 4.01 2.97
C LEU A 206 -6.99 3.02 2.85
N ASP A 207 -7.26 1.75 3.11
CA ASP A 207 -6.28 0.65 3.00
C ASP A 207 -6.65 -0.28 1.85
N LEU A 208 -6.02 -0.07 0.70
CA LEU A 208 -6.11 -0.89 -0.51
C LEU A 208 -4.94 -1.86 -0.65
N THR A 209 -4.26 -2.22 0.41
CA THR A 209 -3.16 -3.20 0.35
C THR A 209 -3.68 -4.63 0.23
N CYS A 210 -2.79 -5.56 -0.13
CA CYS A 210 -3.14 -6.98 -0.18
C CYS A 210 -3.46 -7.58 1.21
N THR A 211 -3.18 -6.85 2.29
CA THR A 211 -3.51 -7.21 3.67
C THR A 211 -4.73 -6.51 4.21
N GLY A 212 -5.29 -5.55 3.48
CA GLY A 212 -6.55 -4.89 3.86
C GLY A 212 -7.68 -5.91 3.91
N ILE A 213 -8.09 -6.31 5.11
CA ILE A 213 -9.16 -7.28 5.34
C ILE A 213 -10.43 -6.52 5.69
N GLN A 214 -11.47 -6.74 4.89
CA GLN A 214 -12.83 -6.33 5.20
C GLN A 214 -13.76 -7.43 4.75
N ARG A 215 -14.18 -8.28 5.68
CA ARG A 215 -15.10 -9.39 5.43
C ARG A 215 -16.47 -9.07 6.02
N ASN A 216 -17.52 -9.39 5.28
CA ASN A 216 -18.86 -9.39 5.83
C ASN A 216 -19.13 -10.74 6.50
N TYR A 217 -19.15 -10.73 7.83
CA TYR A 217 -19.43 -11.94 8.63
C TYR A 217 -20.92 -12.15 8.93
N ASP A 218 -21.82 -11.57 8.13
CA ASP A 218 -23.27 -11.81 8.28
C ASP A 218 -23.64 -13.19 7.73
N LEU A 219 -23.36 -14.21 8.54
CA LEU A 219 -23.55 -15.61 8.20
C LEU A 219 -24.94 -16.06 8.66
N HIS A 220 -25.73 -16.58 7.71
CA HIS A 220 -27.02 -17.20 8.01
C HIS A 220 -26.83 -18.66 8.46
N ALA A 221 -27.52 -19.04 9.53
CA ALA A 221 -27.34 -20.33 10.20
C ALA A 221 -27.69 -21.59 9.35
N ALA A 222 -28.43 -21.42 8.25
CA ALA A 222 -28.88 -22.56 7.43
C ALA A 222 -27.78 -23.20 6.56
N GLN A 223 -26.74 -22.45 6.19
CA GLN A 223 -25.63 -22.89 5.32
C GLN A 223 -24.36 -22.17 5.74
N ILE A 224 -23.78 -22.54 6.86
CA ILE A 224 -22.66 -21.81 7.49
C ILE A 224 -21.43 -21.81 6.60
N LEU A 225 -20.99 -22.97 6.11
CA LEU A 225 -19.76 -23.09 5.33
C LEU A 225 -19.84 -22.40 3.96
N PRO A 226 -20.93 -22.52 3.16
CA PRO A 226 -21.12 -21.73 1.95
C PRO A 226 -21.17 -20.22 2.19
N ALA A 227 -21.87 -19.76 3.24
CA ALA A 227 -21.92 -18.35 3.60
C ALA A 227 -20.55 -17.82 4.02
N TYR A 228 -19.78 -18.62 4.75
CA TYR A 228 -18.40 -18.29 5.10
C TYR A 228 -17.48 -18.24 3.88
N ALA A 229 -17.60 -19.20 2.95
CA ALA A 229 -16.87 -19.18 1.68
C ALA A 229 -17.17 -17.91 0.86
N HIS A 230 -18.46 -17.52 0.82
CA HIS A 230 -18.86 -16.25 0.21
C HIS A 230 -18.18 -15.05 0.89
N ALA A 231 -18.24 -14.97 2.22
CA ALA A 231 -17.61 -13.88 2.98
C ALA A 231 -16.08 -13.80 2.78
N LEU A 232 -15.41 -14.94 2.59
CA LEU A 232 -13.99 -14.98 2.26
C LEU A 232 -13.70 -14.44 0.85
N LEU A 233 -14.56 -14.70 -0.12
CA LEU A 233 -14.40 -14.23 -1.50
C LEU A 233 -14.85 -12.78 -1.66
N ASP A 234 -15.98 -12.41 -1.00
CA ASP A 234 -16.58 -11.08 -1.03
C ASP A 234 -15.91 -10.14 -0.03
N GLN A 235 -14.69 -9.77 -0.31
CA GLN A 235 -13.91 -8.77 0.44
C GLN A 235 -13.17 -7.87 -0.56
N LEU A 236 -12.54 -6.79 -0.08
CA LEU A 236 -11.73 -5.92 -0.92
C LEU A 236 -10.86 -6.76 -1.88
N PRO A 237 -11.06 -6.69 -3.22
CA PRO A 237 -10.41 -7.61 -4.12
C PRO A 237 -8.89 -7.42 -4.14
N CYS A 238 -8.16 -8.53 -4.18
CA CYS A 238 -6.77 -8.53 -4.57
C CYS A 238 -6.67 -8.22 -6.07
N MET A 239 -5.56 -7.66 -6.54
CA MET A 239 -5.30 -7.41 -7.96
C MET A 239 -5.40 -8.65 -8.85
N ARG A 240 -5.41 -9.84 -8.28
CA ARG A 240 -5.58 -11.10 -8.99
C ARG A 240 -7.03 -11.54 -9.19
N MET A 241 -7.97 -10.84 -8.56
CA MET A 241 -9.40 -11.11 -8.71
C MET A 241 -9.96 -10.43 -9.96
N ALA A 242 -10.99 -10.99 -10.56
CA ALA A 242 -11.67 -10.41 -11.72
C ALA A 242 -12.26 -9.02 -11.40
N ALA A 243 -12.66 -8.78 -10.15
CA ALA A 243 -13.16 -7.51 -9.66
C ALA A 243 -12.07 -6.50 -9.25
N ALA A 244 -10.83 -6.70 -9.67
CA ALA A 244 -9.71 -5.81 -9.32
C ALA A 244 -9.93 -4.34 -9.75
N SER A 245 -10.69 -4.09 -10.82
CA SER A 245 -11.08 -2.75 -11.26
C SER A 245 -11.85 -1.95 -10.20
N ASN A 246 -12.54 -2.63 -9.27
CA ASN A 246 -13.26 -1.96 -8.18
C ASN A 246 -12.31 -1.23 -7.23
N ARG A 247 -11.06 -1.62 -7.15
CA ARG A 247 -10.03 -0.93 -6.34
C ARG A 247 -9.83 0.52 -6.79
N GLN A 248 -9.79 0.73 -8.11
CA GLN A 248 -9.68 2.08 -8.69
C GLN A 248 -10.95 2.89 -8.40
N ARG A 249 -12.13 2.31 -8.58
CA ARG A 249 -13.42 2.98 -8.26
C ARG A 249 -13.51 3.39 -6.79
N ILE A 250 -13.04 2.54 -5.88
CA ILE A 250 -12.99 2.88 -4.45
C ILE A 250 -12.06 4.07 -4.22
N LEU A 251 -10.88 4.09 -4.84
CA LEU A 251 -9.94 5.19 -4.73
C LEU A 251 -10.55 6.50 -5.26
N GLU A 252 -11.18 6.47 -6.45
CA GLU A 252 -11.87 7.61 -7.05
C GLU A 252 -12.97 8.17 -6.12
N ALA A 253 -13.73 7.28 -5.46
CA ALA A 253 -14.76 7.68 -4.50
C ALA A 253 -14.20 8.40 -3.26
N TYR A 254 -12.93 8.14 -2.91
CA TYR A 254 -12.24 8.77 -1.78
C TYR A 254 -11.31 9.91 -2.18
N GLU A 255 -11.14 10.20 -3.46
CA GLU A 255 -10.16 11.14 -4.00
C GLU A 255 -10.19 12.51 -3.31
N LYS A 256 -11.39 13.07 -3.09
CA LYS A 256 -11.57 14.38 -2.43
C LYS A 256 -11.24 14.39 -0.94
N ARG A 257 -11.08 13.22 -0.32
CA ARG A 257 -10.81 13.03 1.11
C ARG A 257 -9.36 12.65 1.38
N ILE A 258 -8.57 12.35 0.33
CA ILE A 258 -7.19 11.87 0.38
C ILE A 258 -6.26 12.99 -0.03
N ASP A 259 -5.23 13.25 0.76
CA ASP A 259 -4.17 14.22 0.43
C ASP A 259 -3.10 13.60 -0.49
N GLY A 260 -2.87 12.29 -0.41
CA GLY A 260 -1.93 11.55 -1.25
C GLY A 260 -1.97 10.04 -1.07
N ILE A 261 -1.30 9.34 -1.95
CA ILE A 261 -1.24 7.88 -2.00
C ILE A 261 0.17 7.41 -1.68
N ILE A 262 0.32 6.49 -0.72
CA ILE A 262 1.55 5.73 -0.51
C ILE A 262 1.31 4.35 -1.13
N TYR A 263 2.05 4.06 -2.19
CA TYR A 263 1.95 2.81 -2.93
C TYR A 263 3.13 1.91 -2.64
N HIS A 264 2.89 0.78 -1.98
CA HIS A 264 3.93 -0.18 -1.64
C HIS A 264 4.02 -1.33 -2.66
N THR A 265 5.23 -1.63 -3.10
CA THR A 265 5.55 -2.82 -3.88
C THR A 265 6.63 -3.64 -3.20
N VAL A 266 6.62 -4.93 -3.45
CA VAL A 266 7.73 -5.83 -3.07
C VAL A 266 8.50 -6.18 -4.32
N LYS A 267 9.82 -6.20 -4.23
CA LYS A 267 10.71 -6.56 -5.34
C LYS A 267 10.29 -7.89 -5.96
N PHE A 268 10.18 -7.90 -7.29
CA PHE A 268 9.67 -9.02 -8.08
C PHE A 268 8.19 -9.40 -7.82
N CYS A 269 7.38 -8.47 -7.34
CA CYS A 269 5.93 -8.64 -7.29
C CYS A 269 5.28 -8.00 -8.53
N ASP A 270 5.17 -8.74 -9.64
CA ASP A 270 4.72 -8.24 -10.95
C ASP A 270 3.32 -7.62 -10.92
N ILE A 271 2.40 -8.24 -10.19
CA ILE A 271 0.99 -7.81 -10.16
C ILE A 271 0.83 -6.41 -9.58
N TYR A 272 1.50 -6.14 -8.47
CA TYR A 272 1.41 -4.81 -7.85
C TYR A 272 2.30 -3.79 -8.55
N ALA A 273 3.36 -4.19 -9.23
CA ALA A 273 4.10 -3.33 -10.12
C ALA A 273 3.23 -2.87 -11.31
N TYR A 274 2.44 -3.79 -11.89
CA TYR A 274 1.48 -3.48 -12.95
C TYR A 274 0.36 -2.52 -12.48
N GLU A 275 -0.23 -2.78 -11.30
CA GLU A 275 -1.25 -1.88 -10.72
C GLU A 275 -0.70 -0.46 -10.51
N TYR A 276 0.55 -0.35 -10.02
CA TYR A 276 1.19 0.95 -9.83
C TYR A 276 1.25 1.76 -11.12
N THR A 277 1.70 1.14 -12.22
CA THR A 277 1.81 1.82 -13.52
C THR A 277 0.45 2.36 -13.95
N LYS A 278 -0.59 1.52 -13.89
CA LYS A 278 -1.96 1.94 -14.23
C LYS A 278 -2.47 3.06 -13.34
N LEU A 279 -2.25 2.96 -12.04
CA LEU A 279 -2.70 3.99 -11.08
C LEU A 279 -1.98 5.31 -11.30
N HIS A 280 -0.68 5.28 -11.56
CA HIS A 280 0.13 6.47 -11.83
C HIS A 280 -0.31 7.20 -13.11
N GLU A 281 -0.83 6.48 -14.11
CA GLU A 281 -1.35 7.05 -15.35
C GLU A 281 -2.74 7.67 -15.20
N THR A 282 -3.53 7.21 -14.22
CA THR A 282 -4.96 7.56 -14.12
C THR A 282 -5.32 8.44 -12.93
N SER A 283 -4.43 8.62 -11.96
CA SER A 283 -4.71 9.40 -10.74
C SER A 283 -4.00 10.75 -10.75
N ASP A 284 -4.74 11.82 -10.44
CA ASP A 284 -4.21 13.17 -10.25
C ASP A 284 -3.64 13.41 -8.84
N LEU A 285 -3.83 12.44 -7.92
CA LEU A 285 -3.29 12.53 -6.57
C LEU A 285 -1.77 12.33 -6.56
N PRO A 286 -1.04 13.02 -5.67
CA PRO A 286 0.36 12.73 -5.44
C PRO A 286 0.56 11.28 -5.00
N ILE A 287 1.49 10.55 -5.63
CA ILE A 287 1.78 9.15 -5.32
C ILE A 287 3.24 8.97 -4.95
N LEU A 288 3.52 8.43 -3.78
CA LEU A 288 4.82 7.92 -3.39
C LEU A 288 4.88 6.41 -3.61
N LYS A 289 5.71 5.94 -4.55
CA LYS A 289 6.04 4.52 -4.65
C LYS A 289 7.16 4.16 -3.68
N ILE A 290 6.91 3.18 -2.81
CA ILE A 290 7.91 2.55 -1.95
C ILE A 290 8.06 1.10 -2.42
N GLU A 291 9.29 0.70 -2.74
CA GLU A 291 9.62 -0.69 -3.05
C GLU A 291 10.55 -1.24 -1.98
N THR A 292 10.18 -2.41 -1.41
CA THR A 292 11.00 -3.13 -0.45
C THR A 292 11.42 -4.48 -1.01
N ASP A 293 12.51 -5.00 -0.51
CA ASP A 293 12.93 -6.38 -0.78
C ASP A 293 12.52 -7.34 0.35
N ALA A 294 11.63 -6.91 1.24
CA ALA A 294 11.20 -7.64 2.44
C ALA A 294 12.33 -7.96 3.42
N THR A 295 13.43 -7.19 3.40
CA THR A 295 14.50 -7.25 4.42
C THR A 295 14.51 -5.96 5.25
N ALA A 296 15.13 -6.01 6.43
CA ALA A 296 15.24 -4.85 7.33
C ALA A 296 16.23 -3.76 6.83
N GLN A 297 16.94 -3.99 5.72
CA GLN A 297 18.06 -3.14 5.30
C GLN A 297 17.64 -1.78 4.71
N CYS A 298 16.40 -1.61 4.28
CA CYS A 298 15.95 -0.41 3.53
C CYS A 298 15.30 0.67 4.42
N ALA A 299 15.21 0.50 5.73
CA ALA A 299 14.42 1.35 6.61
C ALA A 299 14.78 2.85 6.54
N GLY A 300 16.06 3.21 6.49
CA GLY A 300 16.50 4.60 6.44
C GLY A 300 16.11 5.33 5.15
N GLN A 301 16.22 4.68 4.00
CA GLN A 301 15.82 5.27 2.71
C GLN A 301 14.29 5.43 2.62
N ILE A 302 13.55 4.46 3.15
CA ILE A 302 12.09 4.52 3.19
C ILE A 302 11.65 5.70 4.05
N LEU A 303 12.25 5.87 5.23
CA LEU A 303 11.96 6.97 6.15
C LEU A 303 12.15 8.31 5.46
N THR A 304 13.34 8.58 4.91
CA THR A 304 13.64 9.86 4.24
C THR A 304 12.68 10.18 3.10
N ARG A 305 12.32 9.18 2.28
CA ARG A 305 11.38 9.37 1.17
C ARG A 305 9.96 9.62 1.66
N LEU A 306 9.55 8.94 2.72
CA LEU A 306 8.23 9.10 3.32
C LEU A 306 8.10 10.50 3.97
N GLU A 307 9.10 10.94 4.73
CA GLU A 307 9.16 12.26 5.34
C GLU A 307 9.04 13.37 4.29
N ALA A 308 9.88 13.33 3.26
CA ALA A 308 9.86 14.32 2.18
C ALA A 308 8.49 14.36 1.47
N PHE A 309 7.88 13.20 1.24
CA PHE A 309 6.55 13.14 0.62
C PHE A 309 5.48 13.76 1.52
N LEU A 310 5.42 13.38 2.79
CA LEU A 310 4.44 13.90 3.74
C LEU A 310 4.63 15.42 3.95
N GLU A 311 5.86 15.91 3.97
CA GLU A 311 6.16 17.34 4.03
C GLU A 311 5.63 18.07 2.79
N SER A 312 5.86 17.53 1.59
CA SER A 312 5.35 18.10 0.34
C SER A 312 3.81 18.20 0.33
N LEU A 313 3.12 17.20 0.87
CA LEU A 313 1.66 17.21 1.01
C LEU A 313 1.18 18.29 1.98
N ARG A 314 1.90 18.55 3.08
CA ARG A 314 1.57 19.63 4.02
C ARG A 314 1.67 20.99 3.41
N VAL A 315 2.75 21.24 2.65
CA VAL A 315 2.93 22.51 1.92
C VAL A 315 1.77 22.73 0.95
N LYS A 316 1.46 21.73 0.13
CA LYS A 316 0.33 21.79 -0.83
C LYS A 316 -1.02 22.02 -0.14
N LYS A 317 -1.26 21.37 1.00
CA LYS A 317 -2.49 21.54 1.79
C LYS A 317 -2.57 22.93 2.40
N GLY A 318 -1.47 23.48 2.91
CA GLY A 318 -1.37 24.84 3.43
C GLY A 318 -1.63 25.90 2.37
N GLU A 319 -1.07 25.77 1.18
CA GLU A 319 -1.34 26.65 0.04
C GLU A 319 -2.82 26.63 -0.36
N ASN A 320 -3.42 25.45 -0.46
CA ASN A 320 -4.84 25.30 -0.79
C ASN A 320 -5.76 25.95 0.26
N MET A 321 -5.41 25.89 1.56
CA MET A 321 -6.15 26.57 2.62
C MET A 321 -6.07 28.10 2.47
N LEU A 322 -4.90 28.65 2.15
CA LEU A 322 -4.72 30.09 1.94
C LEU A 322 -5.53 30.63 0.76
N PHE A 323 -5.58 29.87 -0.34
CA PHE A 323 -6.41 30.23 -1.50
C PHE A 323 -7.91 30.14 -1.21
N ARG A 324 -8.34 29.17 -0.40
CA ARG A 324 -9.75 29.00 -0.01
C ARG A 324 -10.22 30.13 0.90
N ASN A 325 -9.40 30.55 1.84
CA ASN A 325 -9.69 31.68 2.75
C ASN A 325 -9.74 33.03 2.00
N LYS A 326 -8.90 33.21 0.97
CA LYS A 326 -8.98 34.40 0.11
C LYS A 326 -10.27 34.51 -0.71
N ARG A 327 -10.93 33.41 -1.04
CA ARG A 327 -12.21 33.40 -1.76
C ARG A 327 -13.44 33.58 -0.86
N GLN A 328 -13.29 33.47 0.46
CA GLN A 328 -14.37 33.63 1.44
C GLN A 328 -14.34 34.98 2.16
N SER A 329 -13.40 35.85 1.88
CA SER A 329 -13.41 37.22 2.39
C SER A 329 -14.52 38.00 1.68
N PRO A 330 -15.44 38.68 2.39
CA PRO A 330 -16.50 39.44 1.75
C PRO A 330 -15.89 40.59 0.97
N GLU A 331 -16.39 40.79 -0.25
CA GLU A 331 -16.07 41.91 -1.10
C GLU A 331 -16.30 43.22 -0.31
N SER A 332 -15.24 43.95 -0.02
CA SER A 332 -15.35 45.30 0.46
C SER A 332 -15.82 46.18 -0.71
N LYS A 333 -16.97 46.78 -0.51
CA LYS A 333 -17.64 47.70 -1.40
C LYS A 333 -16.67 48.76 -1.95
N GLY A 334 -16.78 48.99 -3.25
CA GLY A 334 -15.95 49.88 -4.04
C GLY A 334 -15.88 51.31 -3.54
N ILE A 335 -14.69 51.88 -3.62
CA ILE A 335 -14.44 53.33 -3.64
C ILE A 335 -14.13 53.74 -5.06
N PRO A 336 -14.69 54.82 -5.60
CA PRO A 336 -14.61 55.19 -7.00
C PRO A 336 -13.20 55.62 -7.41
N ARG A 337 -12.76 55.19 -8.57
CA ARG A 337 -11.57 55.70 -9.25
C ARG A 337 -11.78 57.17 -9.64
N GLN A 338 -10.95 58.06 -9.09
CA GLN A 338 -10.65 59.34 -9.71
C GLN A 338 -9.45 59.18 -10.66
N THR A 339 -9.72 59.51 -11.91
CA THR A 339 -8.72 59.70 -12.96
C THR A 339 -8.03 61.06 -12.71
N ALA A 340 -6.69 61.07 -12.68
CA ALA A 340 -5.92 62.26 -12.90
C ALA A 340 -4.67 61.93 -13.70
N ASP A 341 -4.67 62.34 -14.96
CA ASP A 341 -3.50 62.54 -15.75
C ASP A 341 -2.55 63.52 -15.04
N ASN A 342 -1.26 63.24 -15.07
CA ASN A 342 -0.30 64.27 -15.50
C ASN A 342 1.11 63.70 -15.68
N SER A 343 1.57 63.93 -16.89
CA SER A 343 2.94 63.93 -17.35
C SER A 343 3.79 64.95 -16.65
N SER A 344 5.02 64.65 -16.33
CA SER A 344 6.19 65.48 -16.72
C SER A 344 7.51 64.99 -16.09
N ASN A 345 8.47 64.85 -16.97
CA ASN A 345 9.89 64.93 -16.83
C ASN A 345 10.45 65.58 -15.53
N ASN A 346 11.46 64.96 -14.90
CA ASN A 346 12.75 65.67 -14.83
C ASN A 346 13.95 64.70 -14.49
N LYS A 347 15.01 64.96 -15.27
CA LYS A 347 16.37 64.48 -15.01
C LYS A 347 16.95 65.19 -13.78
N THR A 348 17.80 64.52 -13.00
CA THR A 348 19.19 64.93 -12.77
C THR A 348 19.82 64.14 -11.62
N ALA A 349 20.98 63.66 -11.95
CA ALA A 349 22.27 63.77 -11.27
C ALA A 349 22.67 62.70 -10.22
N ALA A 350 23.77 62.16 -10.58
CA ALA A 350 24.65 61.22 -9.89
C ALA A 350 25.16 61.67 -8.53
N ALA A 351 25.37 60.71 -7.65
CA ALA A 351 26.50 60.72 -6.73
C ALA A 351 26.97 59.26 -6.49
N ASP A 352 28.19 59.05 -6.82
CA ASP A 352 29.00 57.87 -6.56
C ASP A 352 29.11 57.51 -5.09
N HIS A 353 28.94 56.18 -4.80
CA HIS A 353 29.89 55.47 -3.94
C HIS A 353 29.82 53.97 -4.23
N PRO A 354 30.98 53.31 -4.41
CA PRO A 354 31.04 51.91 -4.75
C PRO A 354 30.93 51.06 -3.49
N ALA A 355 29.82 50.36 -3.33
CA ALA A 355 29.78 49.19 -2.46
C ALA A 355 30.27 48.01 -3.25
N ALA A 356 31.45 47.50 -2.95
CA ALA A 356 31.98 46.27 -3.47
C ALA A 356 31.01 45.13 -3.18
N ALA A 357 30.24 44.74 -4.16
CA ALA A 357 29.53 43.47 -4.15
C ALA A 357 30.57 42.37 -4.27
N SER A 358 30.84 41.68 -3.15
CA SER A 358 31.55 40.41 -3.18
C SER A 358 30.71 39.47 -4.05
N ALA A 359 31.18 39.18 -5.25
CA ALA A 359 30.56 38.16 -6.10
C ALA A 359 30.64 36.86 -5.30
N SER A 360 29.51 36.43 -4.78
CA SER A 360 29.35 35.10 -4.16
C SER A 360 29.70 34.07 -5.25
N ALA A 361 30.63 33.18 -4.93
CA ALA A 361 30.95 32.08 -5.82
C ALA A 361 29.69 31.38 -6.32
N PRO A 362 29.61 30.99 -7.59
CA PRO A 362 28.43 30.33 -8.12
C PRO A 362 28.14 29.05 -7.33
N VAL A 363 26.91 28.90 -6.85
CA VAL A 363 26.45 27.72 -6.10
C VAL A 363 25.95 26.66 -7.07
N TYR A 364 26.52 25.47 -6.97
CA TYR A 364 26.07 24.28 -7.71
C TYR A 364 25.59 23.23 -6.72
N VAL A 365 24.54 22.50 -7.12
CA VAL A 365 24.00 21.38 -6.35
C VAL A 365 24.12 20.12 -7.19
N MET A 366 24.66 19.05 -6.62
CA MET A 366 24.76 17.75 -7.26
C MET A 366 23.80 16.77 -6.60
N GLY A 367 23.06 16.01 -7.42
CA GLY A 367 22.28 14.86 -7.02
C GLY A 367 22.85 13.59 -7.63
N ILE A 368 23.01 12.53 -6.83
CA ILE A 368 23.41 11.19 -7.29
C ILE A 368 22.36 10.18 -6.88
N ASP A 369 21.84 9.44 -7.86
CA ASP A 369 20.96 8.29 -7.66
C ASP A 369 21.67 7.01 -8.08
N SER A 370 21.89 6.08 -7.14
CA SER A 370 22.57 4.81 -7.40
C SER A 370 21.60 3.64 -7.28
N GLY A 371 21.04 3.24 -8.42
CA GLY A 371 20.18 2.08 -8.54
C GLY A 371 20.97 0.78 -8.72
N SER A 372 20.24 -0.35 -8.80
CA SER A 372 20.86 -1.68 -8.99
C SER A 372 21.52 -1.88 -10.38
N THR A 373 21.07 -1.13 -11.37
CA THR A 373 21.51 -1.27 -12.78
C THR A 373 22.36 -0.09 -13.26
N SER A 374 21.95 1.12 -12.87
CA SER A 374 22.64 2.37 -13.25
C SER A 374 22.80 3.31 -12.07
N THR A 375 23.87 4.08 -12.09
CA THR A 375 24.10 5.24 -11.22
C THR A 375 24.02 6.49 -12.07
N ASN A 376 23.15 7.42 -11.70
CA ASN A 376 22.90 8.66 -12.41
C ASN A 376 23.39 9.83 -11.56
N ALA A 377 23.95 10.85 -12.18
CA ALA A 377 24.30 12.10 -11.49
C ALA A 377 23.85 13.31 -12.31
N VAL A 378 23.46 14.38 -11.62
CA VAL A 378 23.09 15.65 -12.22
C VAL A 378 23.69 16.80 -11.43
N ILE A 379 24.12 17.87 -12.13
CA ILE A 379 24.55 19.14 -11.52
C ILE A 379 23.58 20.24 -11.98
N LEU A 380 23.08 20.98 -11.03
CA LEU A 380 22.21 22.15 -11.25
C LEU A 380 22.92 23.41 -10.77
N ASN A 381 22.73 24.53 -11.47
CA ASN A 381 23.15 25.86 -11.00
C ASN A 381 22.10 26.45 -10.04
N GLN A 382 22.36 27.65 -9.52
CA GLN A 382 21.46 28.39 -8.62
C GLN A 382 20.09 28.72 -9.24
N ASN A 383 19.98 28.71 -10.56
CA ASN A 383 18.72 28.92 -11.29
C ASN A 383 17.97 27.61 -11.55
N ARG A 384 18.46 26.46 -11.01
CA ARG A 384 17.95 25.10 -11.24
C ARG A 384 18.07 24.62 -12.69
N GLU A 385 18.97 25.19 -13.47
CA GLU A 385 19.28 24.75 -14.82
C GLU A 385 20.25 23.57 -14.76
N LEU A 386 20.02 22.58 -15.62
CA LEU A 386 20.90 21.41 -15.73
C LEU A 386 22.23 21.82 -16.39
N ILE A 387 23.34 21.70 -15.65
CA ILE A 387 24.66 22.04 -16.11
C ILE A 387 25.41 20.82 -16.68
N ALA A 388 25.27 19.69 -15.97
CA ALA A 388 25.90 18.44 -16.40
C ALA A 388 25.05 17.24 -15.92
N SER A 389 25.13 16.13 -16.66
CA SER A 389 24.56 14.84 -16.23
C SER A 389 25.44 13.69 -16.73
N ALA A 390 25.51 12.63 -15.95
CA ALA A 390 26.20 11.40 -16.30
C ALA A 390 25.40 10.18 -15.89
N VAL A 391 25.54 9.09 -16.63
CA VAL A 391 24.93 7.79 -16.34
C VAL A 391 25.97 6.71 -16.52
N ILE A 392 26.25 5.93 -15.48
CA ILE A 392 27.15 4.79 -15.52
C ILE A 392 26.44 3.51 -15.08
N ARG A 393 26.96 2.34 -15.47
CA ARG A 393 26.49 1.07 -14.90
C ARG A 393 26.92 0.95 -13.45
N THR A 394 25.95 0.62 -12.58
CA THR A 394 26.25 0.28 -11.19
C THR A 394 27.00 -1.05 -11.14
N GLY A 395 28.16 -1.05 -10.50
CA GLY A 395 28.92 -2.27 -10.21
C GLY A 395 28.34 -3.01 -8.99
N ALA A 396 29.05 -4.04 -8.52
CA ALA A 396 28.65 -4.84 -7.37
C ALA A 396 28.50 -4.02 -6.05
N LYS A 397 29.12 -2.85 -5.98
CA LYS A 397 29.07 -1.95 -4.82
C LYS A 397 28.60 -0.55 -5.25
N SER A 398 27.45 -0.15 -4.78
CA SER A 398 26.83 1.15 -5.12
C SER A 398 27.68 2.35 -4.69
N GLY A 399 28.36 2.27 -3.55
CA GLY A 399 29.26 3.33 -3.06
C GLY A 399 30.46 3.59 -3.99
N GLU A 400 31.06 2.55 -4.57
CA GLU A 400 32.12 2.68 -5.55
C GLU A 400 31.63 3.29 -6.87
N SER A 401 30.39 2.98 -7.26
CA SER A 401 29.75 3.55 -8.44
C SER A 401 29.44 5.04 -8.25
N ALA A 402 29.01 5.45 -7.07
CA ALA A 402 28.83 6.87 -6.74
C ALA A 402 30.16 7.66 -6.79
N GLN A 403 31.28 7.07 -6.33
CA GLN A 403 32.60 7.68 -6.44
C GLN A 403 33.12 7.74 -7.88
N ARG A 404 32.79 6.77 -8.72
CA ARG A 404 33.17 6.75 -10.13
C ARG A 404 32.44 7.83 -10.90
N ILE A 405 31.16 8.00 -10.73
CA ILE A 405 30.35 8.99 -11.45
C ILE A 405 30.76 10.42 -11.09
N LEU A 406 31.28 10.66 -9.87
CA LEU A 406 31.84 11.92 -9.44
C LEU A 406 33.13 12.33 -10.24
N LYS A 407 33.77 11.37 -10.88
CA LYS A 407 34.96 11.63 -11.71
C LYS A 407 34.61 11.81 -13.19
N GLU A 408 33.40 11.39 -13.57
CA GLU A 408 32.94 11.47 -14.96
C GLU A 408 32.10 12.72 -15.23
N ILE A 409 31.54 13.35 -14.21
CA ILE A 409 30.74 14.56 -14.31
C ILE A 409 31.54 15.81 -13.99
#